data_033d9da19d15fed4ef39ba05059712cd
#
_entry.id   033d9da19d15fed4ef39ba05059712cd
#
_cell.length_a   1.000
_cell.length_b   1.000
_cell.length_c   1.000
_cell.angle_alpha   90.00
_cell.angle_beta   90.00
_cell.angle_gamma   90.00
#
_symmetry.space_group_name_H-M   'P 1'
#
loop_
_entity.id
_entity.type
_entity.pdbx_description
1 polymer ?
#
loop_
_entity_poly.entity_id
_entity_poly.type
_entity_poly.pdbx_seq_one_letter_code
_entity_poly.pdbx_strand_id
1 'polypeptide(L)'
;MSSKSLYTITLKGVSQVMLQENIYTGLLFFIAIFYVNQIASLYMLLATFLATYFAFKISLDENSLNSGIYGFNAALVGVAVELFFGVSFFSITLLIFGSVLTVLIQEYFRKNSFSFFTLPFILVVWLFLWLFSIF
;
A
#
# COMPACT_ATOMS: atom_id res chain seq x y z
N MET A 1 -9.33 -13.98 11.32
CA MET A 1 -8.39 -12.88 11.64
C MET A 1 -9.11 -11.84 12.47
N SER A 2 -8.54 -11.41 13.57
CA SER A 2 -9.12 -10.37 14.41
C SER A 2 -8.67 -8.99 13.94
N SER A 3 -9.33 -7.91 14.40
CA SER A 3 -8.92 -6.55 14.10
C SER A 3 -7.51 -6.26 14.59
N LYS A 4 -7.11 -6.83 15.71
CA LYS A 4 -5.75 -6.70 16.24
C LYS A 4 -4.71 -7.26 15.28
N SER A 5 -5.02 -8.38 14.63
CA SER A 5 -4.14 -8.96 13.61
C SER A 5 -4.06 -8.05 12.38
N LEU A 6 -5.16 -7.38 12.00
CA LEU A 6 -5.14 -6.44 10.87
C LEU A 6 -4.21 -5.26 11.14
N TYR A 7 -4.21 -4.69 12.33
CA TYR A 7 -3.29 -3.61 12.68
C TYR A 7 -1.83 -4.07 12.59
N THR A 8 -1.55 -5.25 13.14
CA THR A 8 -0.20 -5.83 13.09
C THR A 8 0.24 -6.04 11.64
N ILE A 9 -0.62 -6.59 10.81
CA ILE A 9 -0.31 -6.85 9.40
C ILE A 9 -0.12 -5.54 8.64
N THR A 10 -0.91 -4.51 8.96
CA THR A 10 -0.76 -3.19 8.34
C THR A 10 0.62 -2.62 8.61
N LEU A 11 1.10 -2.69 9.85
CA LEU A 11 2.44 -2.23 10.19
C LEU A 11 3.53 -3.07 9.50
N LYS A 12 3.31 -4.36 9.38
CA LYS A 12 4.21 -5.23 8.60
C LYS A 12 4.23 -4.80 7.13
N GLY A 13 3.07 -4.42 6.58
CA GLY A 13 3.00 -3.92 5.21
C GLY A 13 3.83 -2.67 5.01
N VAL A 14 3.75 -1.73 5.95
CA VAL A 14 4.61 -0.54 5.91
C VAL A 14 6.08 -0.93 5.98
N SER A 15 6.43 -1.89 6.84
CA SER A 15 7.82 -2.34 6.98
C SER A 15 8.35 -3.03 5.73
N GLN A 16 7.48 -3.66 4.94
CA GLN A 16 7.89 -4.34 3.71
C GLN A 16 8.44 -3.37 2.66
N VAL A 17 8.14 -2.08 2.76
CA VAL A 17 8.79 -1.08 1.91
C VAL A 17 10.30 -1.15 2.08
N MET A 18 10.76 -1.51 3.29
CA MET A 18 12.18 -1.69 3.58
C MET A 18 12.61 -3.16 3.52
N LEU A 19 11.78 -4.00 2.90
CA LEU A 19 12.00 -5.44 2.81
C LEU A 19 12.16 -6.12 4.18
N GLN A 20 11.44 -5.60 5.18
CA GLN A 20 11.45 -6.12 6.53
C GLN A 20 10.05 -6.59 6.92
N GLU A 21 9.95 -7.72 7.60
CA GLU A 21 8.69 -8.19 8.15
C GLU A 21 8.70 -7.93 9.67
N ASN A 22 8.58 -6.66 10.07
CA ASN A 22 8.74 -6.28 11.47
C ASN A 22 7.88 -5.06 11.79
N ILE A 23 6.99 -5.20 12.77
CA ILE A 23 6.07 -4.11 13.14
C ILE A 23 6.82 -2.89 13.68
N TYR A 24 7.94 -3.08 14.34
CA TYR A 24 8.73 -1.94 14.86
C TYR A 24 9.38 -1.15 13.73
N THR A 25 9.87 -1.83 12.70
CA THR A 25 10.38 -1.18 11.50
C THR A 25 9.27 -0.39 10.82
N GLY A 26 8.06 -0.97 10.71
CA GLY A 26 6.91 -0.27 10.14
C GLY A 26 6.55 0.97 10.93
N LEU A 27 6.54 0.86 12.25
CA LEU A 27 6.22 2.00 13.11
C LEU A 27 7.27 3.11 12.97
N LEU A 28 8.55 2.75 12.98
CA LEU A 28 9.63 3.74 12.82
C LEU A 28 9.56 4.41 11.45
N PHE A 29 9.30 3.66 10.40
CA PHE A 29 9.15 4.21 9.07
C PHE A 29 7.97 5.19 9.00
N PHE A 30 6.84 4.82 9.59
CA PHE A 30 5.68 5.69 9.67
C PHE A 30 6.02 7.00 10.40
N ILE A 31 6.70 6.90 11.54
CA ILE A 31 7.09 8.07 12.33
C ILE A 31 8.02 8.99 11.51
N ALA A 32 8.96 8.40 10.78
CA ALA A 32 9.87 9.18 9.95
C ALA A 32 9.13 9.94 8.85
N ILE A 33 8.21 9.28 8.16
CA ILE A 33 7.40 9.95 7.12
C ILE A 33 6.48 10.99 7.76
N PHE A 34 5.89 10.69 8.90
CA PHE A 34 5.03 11.62 9.63
C PHE A 34 5.77 12.91 9.99
N TYR A 35 7.02 12.78 10.39
CA TYR A 35 7.85 13.94 10.72
C TYR A 35 8.08 14.84 9.50
N VAL A 36 8.28 14.25 8.33
CA VAL A 36 8.54 15.01 7.10
C VAL A 36 7.25 15.52 6.47
N ASN A 37 6.23 14.69 6.40
CA ASN A 37 4.95 15.04 5.77
C ASN A 37 3.83 14.23 6.43
N GLN A 38 3.12 14.88 7.36
CA GLN A 38 2.08 14.23 8.15
C GLN A 38 0.97 13.64 7.29
N ILE A 39 0.53 14.39 6.28
CA ILE A 39 -0.58 13.94 5.44
C ILE A 39 -0.16 12.75 4.57
N ALA A 40 1.05 12.79 4.01
CA ALA A 40 1.55 11.66 3.24
C ALA A 40 1.63 10.39 4.08
N SER A 41 2.04 10.50 5.36
CA SER A 41 2.10 9.34 6.24
C SER A 41 0.71 8.77 6.53
N LEU A 42 -0.29 9.61 6.67
CA LEU A 42 -1.67 9.17 6.88
C LEU A 42 -2.22 8.50 5.62
N TYR A 43 -1.92 9.05 4.45
CA TYR A 43 -2.28 8.42 3.18
C TYR A 43 -1.61 7.05 3.03
N MET A 44 -0.34 6.95 3.41
CA MET A 44 0.40 5.69 3.40
C MET A 44 -0.28 4.64 4.29
N LEU A 45 -0.59 5.03 5.51
CA LEU A 45 -1.20 4.12 6.48
C LEU A 45 -2.59 3.67 6.02
N LEU A 46 -3.39 4.60 5.55
CA LEU A 46 -4.74 4.29 5.06
C LEU A 46 -4.69 3.36 3.86
N ALA A 47 -3.81 3.63 2.89
CA ALA A 47 -3.68 2.78 1.71
C ALA A 47 -3.23 1.37 2.08
N THR A 48 -2.25 1.26 2.98
CA THR A 48 -1.76 -0.03 3.45
C THR A 48 -2.86 -0.83 4.14
N PHE A 49 -3.64 -0.16 4.99
CA PHE A 49 -4.74 -0.80 5.69
C PHE A 49 -5.82 -1.28 4.70
N LEU A 50 -6.19 -0.43 3.75
CA LEU A 50 -7.22 -0.78 2.76
C LEU A 50 -6.79 -1.96 1.90
N ALA A 51 -5.55 -2.00 1.46
CA ALA A 51 -5.03 -3.11 0.68
C ALA A 51 -5.03 -4.40 1.48
N THR A 52 -4.57 -4.35 2.72
CA THR A 52 -4.56 -5.51 3.61
C THR A 52 -5.97 -6.02 3.88
N TYR A 53 -6.90 -5.10 4.16
CA TYR A 53 -8.28 -5.45 4.42
C TYR A 53 -8.93 -6.07 3.18
N PHE A 54 -8.71 -5.49 2.01
CA PHE A 54 -9.24 -6.02 0.76
C PHE A 54 -8.69 -7.42 0.50
N ALA A 55 -7.38 -7.63 0.66
CA ALA A 55 -6.78 -8.95 0.49
C ALA A 55 -7.38 -9.98 1.46
N PHE A 56 -7.62 -9.56 2.70
CA PHE A 56 -8.27 -10.42 3.68
C PHE A 56 -9.69 -10.78 3.26
N LYS A 57 -10.46 -9.81 2.79
CA LYS A 57 -11.87 -10.03 2.43
C LYS A 57 -12.04 -10.95 1.23
N ILE A 58 -11.12 -10.92 0.27
CA ILE A 58 -11.20 -11.82 -0.88
C ILE A 58 -10.43 -13.12 -0.67
N SER A 59 -10.00 -13.38 0.56
CA SER A 59 -9.38 -14.64 0.98
C SER A 59 -8.15 -15.03 0.17
N LEU A 60 -7.22 -14.09 0.00
CA LEU A 60 -5.97 -14.34 -0.68
C LEU A 60 -5.04 -15.19 0.19
N ASP A 61 -3.88 -15.53 -0.36
CA ASP A 61 -2.91 -16.40 0.30
C ASP A 61 -2.61 -15.95 1.73
N GLU A 62 -2.86 -16.82 2.70
CA GLU A 62 -2.78 -16.47 4.11
C GLU A 62 -1.36 -16.17 4.54
N ASN A 63 -0.37 -16.91 4.05
CA ASN A 63 1.02 -16.67 4.40
C ASN A 63 1.49 -15.31 3.89
N SER A 64 1.16 -14.97 2.67
CA SER A 64 1.48 -13.66 2.08
C SER A 64 0.74 -12.54 2.82
N LEU A 65 -0.52 -12.77 3.17
CA LEU A 65 -1.31 -11.81 3.93
C LEU A 65 -0.67 -11.51 5.28
N ASN A 66 -0.33 -12.55 6.02
CA ASN A 66 0.23 -12.42 7.37
C ASN A 66 1.62 -11.76 7.39
N SER A 67 2.36 -11.85 6.29
CA SER A 67 3.66 -11.18 6.19
C SER A 67 3.56 -9.70 5.85
N GLY A 68 2.37 -9.22 5.50
CA GLY A 68 2.16 -7.82 5.13
C GLY A 68 2.45 -7.51 3.67
N ILE A 69 2.71 -8.54 2.86
CA ILE A 69 3.17 -8.31 1.49
C ILE A 69 2.13 -7.63 0.61
N TYR A 70 0.84 -7.76 0.91
CA TYR A 70 -0.20 -7.12 0.09
C TYR A 70 -0.31 -5.62 0.33
N GLY A 71 0.27 -5.11 1.41
CA GLY A 71 0.15 -3.71 1.77
C GLY A 71 1.26 -2.80 1.30
N PHE A 72 2.45 -3.34 0.97
CA PHE A 72 3.60 -2.44 0.81
C PHE A 72 3.55 -1.62 -0.49
N ASN A 73 3.07 -2.19 -1.59
CA ASN A 73 2.88 -1.41 -2.81
C ASN A 73 1.81 -0.34 -2.63
N ALA A 74 0.73 -0.67 -1.91
CA ALA A 74 -0.30 0.31 -1.58
C ALA A 74 0.25 1.43 -0.70
N ALA A 75 1.15 1.12 0.24
CA ALA A 75 1.80 2.15 1.05
C ALA A 75 2.50 3.20 0.17
N LEU A 76 3.24 2.74 -0.81
CA LEU A 76 3.92 3.62 -1.76
C LEU A 76 2.93 4.41 -2.62
N VAL A 77 1.83 3.78 -3.05
CA VAL A 77 0.78 4.49 -3.79
C VAL A 77 0.17 5.59 -2.93
N GLY A 78 -0.07 5.33 -1.66
CA GLY A 78 -0.63 6.34 -0.76
C GLY A 78 0.24 7.58 -0.69
N VAL A 79 1.54 7.42 -0.50
CA VAL A 79 2.47 8.53 -0.47
C VAL A 79 2.49 9.26 -1.82
N ALA A 80 2.57 8.52 -2.92
CA ALA A 80 2.64 9.11 -4.25
C ALA A 80 1.39 9.89 -4.60
N VAL A 81 0.21 9.37 -4.26
CA VAL A 81 -1.05 10.05 -4.54
C VAL A 81 -1.08 11.40 -3.82
N GLU A 82 -0.68 11.44 -2.57
CA GLU A 82 -0.63 12.71 -1.84
C GLU A 82 0.37 13.68 -2.47
N LEU A 83 1.56 13.21 -2.83
CA LEU A 83 2.60 14.05 -3.39
C LEU A 83 2.24 14.60 -4.77
N PHE A 84 1.60 13.81 -5.62
CA PHE A 84 1.30 14.23 -7.00
C PHE A 84 -0.05 14.91 -7.16
N PHE A 85 -1.03 14.53 -6.35
CA PHE A 85 -2.41 15.02 -6.51
C PHE A 85 -2.89 15.86 -5.33
N GLY A 86 -2.10 15.95 -4.26
CA GLY A 86 -2.47 16.73 -3.08
C GLY A 86 -3.56 16.07 -2.27
N VAL A 87 -4.19 16.87 -1.42
CA VAL A 87 -5.25 16.42 -0.52
C VAL A 87 -6.58 16.88 -1.06
N SER A 88 -7.44 15.95 -1.45
CA SER A 88 -8.77 16.26 -1.98
C SER A 88 -9.62 15.01 -1.94
N PHE A 89 -10.90 15.17 -2.17
CA PHE A 89 -11.80 14.04 -2.32
C PHE A 89 -11.37 13.16 -3.51
N PHE A 90 -10.89 13.79 -4.58
CA PHE A 90 -10.39 13.09 -5.75
C PHE A 90 -9.16 12.23 -5.41
N SER A 91 -8.20 12.78 -4.66
CA SER A 91 -6.99 12.02 -4.30
C SER A 91 -7.31 10.84 -3.38
N ILE A 92 -8.27 11.01 -2.48
CA ILE A 92 -8.71 9.89 -1.62
C ILE A 92 -9.34 8.79 -2.48
N THR A 93 -10.12 9.14 -3.49
CA THR A 93 -10.68 8.17 -4.42
C THR A 93 -9.57 7.41 -5.16
N LEU A 94 -8.55 8.13 -5.64
CA LEU A 94 -7.39 7.50 -6.29
C LEU A 94 -6.65 6.56 -5.32
N LEU A 95 -6.52 6.96 -4.07
CA LEU A 95 -5.88 6.13 -3.05
C LEU A 95 -6.63 4.80 -2.88
N ILE A 96 -7.95 4.86 -2.80
CA ILE A 96 -8.77 3.65 -2.63
C ILE A 96 -8.63 2.73 -3.85
N PHE A 97 -8.81 3.28 -5.05
CA PHE A 97 -8.66 2.49 -6.27
C PHE A 97 -7.24 1.95 -6.43
N GLY A 98 -6.26 2.78 -6.13
CA GLY A 98 -4.85 2.37 -6.25
C GLY A 98 -4.50 1.24 -5.29
N SER A 99 -5.01 1.30 -4.06
CA SER A 99 -4.79 0.23 -3.09
C SER A 99 -5.35 -1.10 -3.57
N VAL A 100 -6.56 -1.09 -4.11
CA VAL A 100 -7.18 -2.30 -4.64
C VAL A 100 -6.42 -2.81 -5.87
N LEU A 101 -6.05 -1.91 -6.78
CA LEU A 101 -5.32 -2.29 -7.99
C LEU A 101 -3.97 -2.93 -7.68
N THR A 102 -3.24 -2.40 -6.68
CA THR A 102 -1.95 -2.99 -6.33
C THR A 102 -2.10 -4.42 -5.82
N VAL A 103 -3.14 -4.68 -5.04
CA VAL A 103 -3.41 -6.04 -4.55
C VAL A 103 -3.69 -6.98 -5.71
N LEU A 104 -4.52 -6.56 -6.65
CA LEU A 104 -4.87 -7.39 -7.81
C LEU A 104 -3.66 -7.67 -8.69
N ILE A 105 -2.83 -6.66 -8.95
CA ILE A 105 -1.63 -6.82 -9.76
C ILE A 105 -0.62 -7.72 -9.06
N GLN A 106 -0.41 -7.53 -7.75
CA GLN A 106 0.47 -8.38 -6.97
C GLN A 106 0.02 -9.84 -7.01
N GLU A 107 -1.26 -10.07 -6.83
CA GLU A 107 -1.80 -11.43 -6.84
C GLU A 107 -1.60 -12.09 -8.21
N TYR A 108 -1.80 -11.33 -9.28
CA TYR A 108 -1.53 -11.83 -10.62
C TYR A 108 -0.08 -12.26 -10.77
N PHE A 109 0.86 -11.42 -10.34
CA PHE A 109 2.28 -11.77 -10.42
C PHE A 109 2.64 -12.94 -9.53
N ARG A 110 2.08 -12.99 -8.32
CA ARG A 110 2.33 -14.10 -7.40
C ARG A 110 1.90 -15.44 -8.02
N LYS A 111 0.71 -15.47 -8.59
CA LYS A 111 0.17 -16.70 -9.23
C LYS A 111 0.99 -17.15 -10.41
N ASN A 112 1.65 -16.23 -11.12
CA ASN A 112 2.47 -16.54 -12.26
C ASN A 112 3.95 -16.66 -11.91
N SER A 113 4.28 -16.72 -10.63
CA SER A 113 5.65 -16.89 -10.12
C SER A 113 6.60 -15.77 -10.55
N PHE A 114 6.09 -14.58 -10.77
CA PHE A 114 6.91 -13.40 -11.05
C PHE A 114 7.29 -12.69 -9.76
N SER A 115 8.56 -12.27 -9.69
CA SER A 115 8.99 -11.34 -8.65
C SER A 115 8.48 -9.96 -8.99
N PHE A 116 7.68 -9.35 -8.12
CA PHE A 116 7.03 -8.08 -8.45
C PHE A 116 7.69 -6.87 -7.79
N PHE A 117 8.28 -7.00 -6.60
CA PHE A 117 8.87 -5.89 -5.84
C PHE A 117 7.94 -4.66 -5.85
N THR A 118 8.39 -3.53 -6.37
CA THR A 118 7.60 -2.29 -6.42
C THR A 118 6.89 -2.09 -7.77
N LEU A 119 6.92 -3.06 -8.66
CA LEU A 119 6.29 -2.92 -9.97
C LEU A 119 4.80 -2.59 -9.91
N PRO A 120 3.99 -3.23 -9.05
CA PRO A 120 2.58 -2.86 -8.93
C PRO A 120 2.38 -1.37 -8.59
N PHE A 121 3.18 -0.84 -7.68
CA PHE A 121 3.15 0.58 -7.35
C PHE A 121 3.47 1.44 -8.57
N ILE A 122 4.53 1.11 -9.29
CA ILE A 122 4.95 1.88 -10.46
C ILE A 122 3.86 1.89 -11.52
N LEU A 123 3.29 0.72 -11.80
CA LEU A 123 2.24 0.60 -12.82
C LEU A 123 1.00 1.43 -12.46
N VAL A 124 0.57 1.38 -11.20
CA VAL A 124 -0.62 2.11 -10.75
C VAL A 124 -0.37 3.61 -10.79
N VAL A 125 0.76 4.08 -10.29
CA VAL A 125 1.08 5.51 -10.28
C VAL A 125 1.25 6.05 -11.70
N TRP A 126 1.91 5.30 -12.57
CA TRP A 126 2.05 5.70 -13.97
C TRP A 126 0.69 5.78 -14.65
N LEU A 127 -0.21 4.84 -14.38
CA LEU A 127 -1.58 4.88 -14.91
C LEU A 127 -2.30 6.16 -14.46
N PHE A 128 -2.23 6.49 -13.18
CA PHE A 128 -2.86 7.69 -12.64
C PHE A 128 -2.27 8.96 -13.25
N LEU A 129 -0.96 9.03 -13.36
CA LEU A 129 -0.29 10.19 -13.95
C LEU A 129 -0.65 10.32 -15.44
N TRP A 130 -0.74 9.20 -16.14
CA TRP A 130 -1.13 9.22 -17.56
C TRP A 130 -2.56 9.67 -17.75
N LEU A 131 -3.49 9.20 -16.90
CA LEU A 131 -4.92 9.52 -17.06
C LEU A 131 -5.26 10.93 -16.56
N PHE A 132 -4.64 11.39 -15.47
CA PHE A 132 -5.11 12.57 -14.75
C PHE A 132 -4.08 13.66 -14.59
N SER A 133 -2.84 13.47 -15.03
CA SER A 133 -1.87 14.48 -14.82
C SER A 133 -2.02 15.44 -15.87
N ILE A 134 -2.79 15.52 -16.65
CA ILE A 134 -2.56 16.61 -17.12
C ILE A 134 -1.27 16.91 -17.67
N PHE A 135 -0.89 16.31 -18.54
CA PHE A 135 0.32 16.61 -19.25
C PHE A 135 0.16 17.90 -20.05
#